data_9e3a6c1a0ef84292f8b6050ee5dd1bbe
#
_entry.id   9e3a6c1a0ef84292f8b6050ee5dd1bbe
#
_cell.length_a   1.000
_cell.length_b   1.000
_cell.length_c   1.000
_cell.angle_alpha   90.00
_cell.angle_beta   90.00
_cell.angle_gamma   90.00
#
_symmetry.space_group_name_H-M   'P 1'
#
loop_
_entity.id
_entity.type
_entity.pdbx_description
1 polymer ?
#
loop_
_entity_poly.entity_id
_entity_poly.type
_entity_poly.pdbx_seq_one_letter_code
_entity_poly.pdbx_strand_id
1 'polypeptide(L)'
;MRNSQRGFTLVEIMVALVIGLIAMVVVMQVFNLSETRKRSTTGGSDAQANGAVSFFMIERDVKMAGWGLDTSAYRNCTTVKSYCNGSASCGGGTGAIAGLSFASVQITDGANGGPDTITAQFYSNPAQETYRVPAVTTLKSALITPADELTVSSVSGCAVGDLVLLQEPTSSPNAGQCSLVQATTITPATLKILHDTTGAFNPPAAEQLAGNWTKHAANASVACIKKPVDGPFFKRTYAIDSAQRTLNRSDNSTATVQTNEVVTPEIVDMQAQYGVAPAGSQVINEWVDATTVWVSPLMKDVKRIKAVRIAILARSAQYEKKASGAAACISTTDAMAAKWSTWATFKTSAYPADWNCYQYKSFETVVPLRNVIWSNL
;
A
#
# COMPACT_ATOMS: atom_id res chain seq x y z
N MET A 1 -62.33 56.05 35.21
CA MET A 1 -61.03 56.50 34.76
C MET A 1 -60.93 56.08 33.31
N ARG A 2 -60.91 57.02 32.37
CA ARG A 2 -60.76 56.74 30.93
C ARG A 2 -59.27 56.69 30.58
N ASN A 3 -58.74 55.50 30.33
CA ASN A 3 -57.39 55.39 29.80
C ASN A 3 -57.36 55.98 28.37
N SER A 4 -56.65 57.08 28.18
CA SER A 4 -56.38 57.61 26.84
C SER A 4 -55.36 56.72 26.16
N GLN A 5 -55.81 55.94 25.22
CA GLN A 5 -54.87 55.21 24.30
C GLN A 5 -54.17 56.24 23.42
N ARG A 6 -52.88 56.43 23.63
CA ARG A 6 -52.04 57.22 22.73
C ARG A 6 -51.66 56.34 21.56
N GLY A 7 -52.13 56.65 20.37
CA GLY A 7 -51.73 55.99 19.15
C GLY A 7 -50.28 56.35 18.79
N PHE A 8 -49.56 55.42 18.15
CA PHE A 8 -48.20 55.66 17.64
C PHE A 8 -48.22 56.72 16.53
N THR A 9 -47.25 57.57 16.52
CA THR A 9 -47.04 58.54 15.41
C THR A 9 -46.38 57.82 14.23
N LEU A 10 -46.63 58.30 13.00
CA LEU A 10 -46.05 57.77 11.79
C LEU A 10 -44.51 57.81 11.82
N VAL A 11 -43.94 58.82 12.44
CA VAL A 11 -42.49 58.99 12.62
C VAL A 11 -41.90 57.94 13.57
N GLU A 12 -42.61 57.62 14.68
CA GLU A 12 -42.17 56.53 15.58
C GLU A 12 -42.10 55.20 14.90
N ILE A 13 -43.07 54.87 14.04
CA ILE A 13 -43.05 53.62 13.29
C ILE A 13 -41.92 53.62 12.24
N MET A 14 -41.66 54.75 11.56
CA MET A 14 -40.56 54.86 10.63
C MET A 14 -39.19 54.71 11.30
N VAL A 15 -39.00 55.34 12.47
CA VAL A 15 -37.75 55.21 13.23
C VAL A 15 -37.57 53.78 13.76
N ALA A 16 -38.65 53.17 14.26
CA ALA A 16 -38.59 51.78 14.72
C ALA A 16 -38.23 50.81 13.59
N LEU A 17 -38.78 51.01 12.36
CA LEU A 17 -38.43 50.21 11.20
C LEU A 17 -36.97 50.36 10.78
N VAL A 18 -36.42 51.58 10.76
CA VAL A 18 -35.02 51.85 10.41
C VAL A 18 -34.11 51.17 11.45
N ILE A 19 -34.38 51.31 12.76
CA ILE A 19 -33.60 50.65 13.80
C ILE A 19 -33.70 49.12 13.66
N GLY A 20 -34.89 48.58 13.40
CA GLY A 20 -35.12 47.17 13.18
C GLY A 20 -34.34 46.63 11.98
N LEU A 21 -34.30 47.38 10.86
CA LEU A 21 -33.51 47.02 9.68
C LEU A 21 -32.01 47.02 9.96
N ILE A 22 -31.51 48.05 10.65
CA ILE A 22 -30.08 48.11 11.02
C ILE A 22 -29.72 46.91 11.95
N ALA A 23 -30.55 46.65 12.95
CA ALA A 23 -30.35 45.51 13.85
C ALA A 23 -30.33 44.16 13.06
N MET A 24 -31.25 43.98 12.10
CA MET A 24 -31.29 42.79 11.28
C MET A 24 -30.02 42.61 10.42
N VAL A 25 -29.49 43.70 9.85
CA VAL A 25 -28.22 43.66 9.08
C VAL A 25 -27.05 43.22 9.97
N VAL A 26 -26.96 43.78 11.18
CA VAL A 26 -25.91 43.40 12.15
C VAL A 26 -26.02 41.93 12.57
N VAL A 27 -27.22 41.44 12.87
CA VAL A 27 -27.47 40.04 13.22
C VAL A 27 -27.07 39.13 12.07
N MET A 28 -27.42 39.46 10.81
CA MET A 28 -27.06 38.70 9.63
C MET A 28 -25.52 38.66 9.42
N GLN A 29 -24.80 39.75 9.65
CA GLN A 29 -23.34 39.79 9.58
C GLN A 29 -22.69 38.89 10.62
N VAL A 30 -23.15 38.93 11.86
CA VAL A 30 -22.66 38.07 12.97
C VAL A 30 -22.94 36.59 12.65
N PHE A 31 -24.12 36.29 12.12
CA PHE A 31 -24.50 34.92 11.75
C PHE A 31 -23.61 34.36 10.63
N ASN A 32 -23.38 35.15 9.57
CA ASN A 32 -22.49 34.77 8.47
C ASN A 32 -21.06 34.54 8.96
N LEU A 33 -20.54 35.37 9.84
CA LEU A 33 -19.20 35.19 10.40
C LEU A 33 -19.13 33.95 11.31
N SER A 34 -20.15 33.69 12.12
CA SER A 34 -20.22 32.48 12.95
C SER A 34 -20.29 31.22 12.13
N GLU A 35 -21.11 31.19 11.07
CA GLU A 35 -21.21 30.06 10.15
C GLU A 35 -19.89 29.78 9.42
N THR A 36 -19.20 30.84 8.97
CA THR A 36 -17.89 30.69 8.31
C THR A 36 -16.86 30.08 9.27
N ARG A 37 -16.80 30.55 10.52
CA ARG A 37 -15.90 30.00 11.55
C ARG A 37 -16.23 28.55 11.87
N LYS A 38 -17.52 28.21 12.00
CA LYS A 38 -17.96 26.84 12.25
C LYS A 38 -17.52 25.91 11.13
N ARG A 39 -17.73 26.28 9.87
CA ARG A 39 -17.30 25.50 8.68
C ARG A 39 -15.80 25.28 8.67
N SER A 40 -15.02 26.31 8.90
CA SER A 40 -13.57 26.23 8.95
C SER A 40 -13.07 25.30 10.06
N THR A 41 -13.64 25.41 11.28
CA THR A 41 -13.25 24.55 12.41
C THR A 41 -13.66 23.10 12.18
N THR A 42 -14.89 22.85 11.73
CA THR A 42 -15.38 21.49 11.47
C THR A 42 -14.61 20.85 10.33
N GLY A 43 -14.41 21.57 9.21
CA GLY A 43 -13.67 21.06 8.08
C GLY A 43 -12.20 20.72 8.41
N GLY A 44 -11.54 21.55 9.22
CA GLY A 44 -10.20 21.26 9.72
C GLY A 44 -10.15 20.01 10.61
N SER A 45 -11.15 19.81 11.46
CA SER A 45 -11.28 18.61 12.30
C SER A 45 -11.52 17.35 11.47
N ASP A 46 -12.37 17.42 10.47
CA ASP A 46 -12.67 16.30 9.57
C ASP A 46 -11.41 15.88 8.77
N ALA A 47 -10.69 16.85 8.21
CA ALA A 47 -9.42 16.57 7.52
C ALA A 47 -8.40 15.90 8.46
N GLN A 48 -8.35 16.34 9.72
CA GLN A 48 -7.47 15.76 10.73
C GLN A 48 -7.88 14.32 11.10
N ALA A 49 -9.16 14.06 11.29
CA ALA A 49 -9.67 12.73 11.62
C ALA A 49 -9.44 11.74 10.44
N ASN A 50 -9.82 12.13 9.25
CA ASN A 50 -9.68 11.31 8.06
C ASN A 50 -8.20 11.01 7.75
N GLY A 51 -7.34 12.03 7.83
CA GLY A 51 -5.91 11.85 7.64
C GLY A 51 -5.28 10.93 8.68
N ALA A 52 -5.64 11.09 9.96
CA ALA A 52 -5.12 10.24 11.04
C ALA A 52 -5.55 8.78 10.89
N VAL A 53 -6.80 8.50 10.51
CA VAL A 53 -7.29 7.13 10.27
C VAL A 53 -6.57 6.50 9.09
N SER A 54 -6.47 7.23 7.96
CA SER A 54 -5.74 6.79 6.76
C SER A 54 -4.30 6.41 7.10
N PHE A 55 -3.65 7.30 7.80
CA PHE A 55 -2.26 7.16 8.20
C PHE A 55 -2.05 5.93 9.11
N PHE A 56 -2.90 5.77 10.15
CA PHE A 56 -2.85 4.62 11.04
C PHE A 56 -3.02 3.29 10.31
N MET A 57 -3.95 3.22 9.36
CA MET A 57 -4.22 1.99 8.61
C MET A 57 -3.04 1.59 7.74
N ILE A 58 -2.46 2.54 6.99
CA ILE A 58 -1.29 2.28 6.14
C ILE A 58 -0.08 1.94 7.00
N GLU A 59 0.19 2.71 8.05
CA GLU A 59 1.33 2.49 8.94
C GLU A 59 1.29 1.10 9.57
N ARG A 60 0.12 0.66 10.05
CA ARG A 60 -0.08 -0.65 10.64
C ARG A 60 0.30 -1.76 9.64
N ASP A 61 -0.23 -1.68 8.42
CA ASP A 61 -0.03 -2.73 7.43
C ASP A 61 1.41 -2.72 6.88
N VAL A 62 2.02 -1.56 6.71
CA VAL A 62 3.45 -1.44 6.33
C VAL A 62 4.36 -1.98 7.43
N LYS A 63 4.05 -1.75 8.72
CA LYS A 63 4.81 -2.33 9.85
C LYS A 63 4.78 -3.85 9.88
N MET A 64 3.65 -4.45 9.45
CA MET A 64 3.48 -5.90 9.40
C MET A 64 3.97 -6.50 8.09
N ALA A 65 4.22 -5.69 7.07
CA ALA A 65 4.67 -6.15 5.77
C ALA A 65 5.96 -6.97 5.88
N GLY A 66 6.10 -7.97 5.02
CA GLY A 66 7.24 -8.87 5.01
C GLY A 66 7.19 -9.98 6.06
N TRP A 67 6.17 -10.02 6.92
CA TRP A 67 6.03 -11.12 7.87
C TRP A 67 6.02 -12.46 7.14
N GLY A 68 7.00 -13.32 7.48
CA GLY A 68 7.18 -14.63 6.87
C GLY A 68 7.74 -14.63 5.44
N LEU A 69 7.86 -13.49 4.78
CA LEU A 69 8.48 -13.37 3.46
C LEU A 69 10.01 -13.19 3.54
N ASP A 70 10.51 -12.72 4.66
CA ASP A 70 11.94 -12.46 4.85
C ASP A 70 12.59 -13.53 5.71
N THR A 71 12.59 -14.76 5.21
CA THR A 71 13.30 -15.87 5.81
C THR A 71 14.62 -16.13 5.10
N SER A 72 15.53 -16.85 5.74
CA SER A 72 16.79 -17.30 5.14
C SER A 72 16.59 -18.01 3.79
N ALA A 73 15.41 -18.61 3.58
CA ALA A 73 15.04 -19.30 2.36
C ALA A 73 14.89 -18.39 1.13
N TYR A 74 14.67 -17.08 1.31
CA TYR A 74 14.50 -16.13 0.18
C TYR A 74 15.71 -15.23 -0.01
N ARG A 75 16.53 -15.09 1.00
CA ARG A 75 17.57 -14.06 1.08
C ARG A 75 18.62 -14.12 0.00
N ASN A 76 18.90 -15.32 -0.49
CA ASN A 76 19.99 -15.52 -1.43
C ASN A 76 19.53 -15.70 -2.86
N CYS A 77 18.23 -15.55 -3.16
CA CYS A 77 17.73 -15.58 -4.52
C CYS A 77 18.19 -14.33 -5.28
N THR A 78 19.08 -14.47 -6.22
CA THR A 78 19.44 -13.41 -7.18
C THR A 78 18.59 -13.48 -8.43
N THR A 79 18.15 -14.68 -8.80
CA THR A 79 17.22 -14.95 -9.90
C THR A 79 16.16 -15.92 -9.42
N VAL A 80 14.90 -15.67 -9.78
CA VAL A 80 13.79 -16.57 -9.48
C VAL A 80 13.13 -16.99 -10.78
N LYS A 81 13.19 -18.26 -11.10
CA LYS A 81 12.40 -18.86 -12.18
C LYS A 81 10.98 -19.04 -11.67
N SER A 82 10.03 -18.50 -12.39
CA SER A 82 8.60 -18.58 -12.08
C SER A 82 7.81 -18.78 -13.36
N TYR A 83 6.63 -19.35 -13.24
CA TYR A 83 5.75 -19.62 -14.37
C TYR A 83 4.29 -19.38 -13.98
N CYS A 84 3.50 -18.96 -14.95
CA CYS A 84 2.04 -18.90 -14.88
C CYS A 84 1.46 -19.56 -16.14
N ASN A 85 0.47 -20.41 -15.96
CA ASN A 85 -0.18 -21.11 -17.07
C ASN A 85 -1.28 -20.30 -17.77
N GLY A 86 -1.41 -19.00 -17.47
CA GLY A 86 -2.47 -18.13 -17.99
C GLY A 86 -3.70 -18.05 -17.09
N SER A 87 -3.73 -18.77 -15.98
CA SER A 87 -4.82 -18.70 -15.00
C SER A 87 -4.82 -17.36 -14.26
N ALA A 88 -6.01 -16.83 -13.94
CA ALA A 88 -6.14 -15.67 -13.07
C ALA A 88 -5.47 -15.88 -11.71
N SER A 89 -5.45 -17.12 -11.21
CA SER A 89 -4.82 -17.47 -9.93
C SER A 89 -3.31 -17.24 -9.87
N CYS A 90 -2.64 -17.01 -11.00
CA CYS A 90 -1.22 -16.69 -11.06
C CYS A 90 -0.93 -15.35 -11.77
N GLY A 91 -1.96 -14.57 -12.08
CA GLY A 91 -1.82 -13.24 -12.68
C GLY A 91 -2.25 -13.13 -14.15
N GLY A 92 -2.79 -14.22 -14.75
CA GLY A 92 -3.47 -14.20 -16.06
C GLY A 92 -2.58 -14.21 -17.30
N GLY A 93 -1.27 -14.10 -17.18
CA GLY A 93 -0.32 -14.18 -18.29
C GLY A 93 0.37 -15.54 -18.37
N THR A 94 0.56 -16.12 -19.56
CA THR A 94 1.33 -17.36 -19.73
C THR A 94 2.83 -17.06 -19.78
N GLY A 95 3.63 -17.82 -19.03
CA GLY A 95 5.09 -17.69 -18.98
C GLY A 95 5.58 -17.15 -17.63
N ALA A 96 6.72 -16.46 -17.61
CA ALA A 96 7.28 -15.91 -16.37
C ALA A 96 6.31 -14.91 -15.72
N ILE A 97 6.17 -14.98 -14.39
CA ILE A 97 5.29 -14.07 -13.66
C ILE A 97 5.86 -12.66 -13.71
N ALA A 98 5.16 -11.78 -14.41
CA ALA A 98 5.56 -10.38 -14.53
C ALA A 98 5.49 -9.68 -13.15
N GLY A 99 6.51 -8.89 -12.82
CA GLY A 99 6.54 -8.13 -11.58
C GLY A 99 6.59 -8.97 -10.30
N LEU A 100 7.04 -10.24 -10.39
CA LEU A 100 7.29 -11.04 -9.20
C LEU A 100 8.34 -10.35 -8.34
N SER A 101 7.96 -9.92 -7.16
CA SER A 101 8.85 -9.26 -6.21
C SER A 101 8.65 -9.84 -4.81
N PHE A 102 9.74 -10.02 -4.10
CA PHE A 102 9.74 -10.41 -2.68
C PHE A 102 9.89 -9.19 -1.76
N ALA A 103 9.76 -8.00 -2.28
CA ALA A 103 9.76 -6.79 -1.46
C ALA A 103 8.59 -6.81 -0.49
N SER A 104 8.87 -6.55 0.78
CA SER A 104 7.84 -6.46 1.82
C SER A 104 6.85 -5.34 1.53
N VAL A 105 7.32 -4.23 0.96
CA VAL A 105 6.51 -3.12 0.50
C VAL A 105 6.91 -2.76 -0.93
N GLN A 106 5.94 -2.55 -1.78
CA GLN A 106 6.12 -2.00 -3.12
C GLN A 106 5.46 -0.63 -3.19
N ILE A 107 6.19 0.34 -3.71
CA ILE A 107 5.66 1.67 -4.04
C ILE A 107 5.56 1.73 -5.56
N THR A 108 4.44 2.25 -6.05
CA THR A 108 4.31 2.64 -7.45
C THR A 108 4.20 4.16 -7.50
N ASP A 109 5.17 4.78 -8.13
CA ASP A 109 5.26 6.23 -8.26
C ASP A 109 4.12 6.76 -9.14
N GLY A 110 3.42 7.78 -8.68
CA GLY A 110 2.28 8.37 -9.36
C GLY A 110 2.71 9.15 -10.60
N ALA A 111 2.10 8.83 -11.74
CA ALA A 111 2.43 9.49 -13.00
C ALA A 111 2.27 11.02 -12.90
N ASN A 112 3.24 11.76 -13.45
CA ASN A 112 3.26 13.24 -13.47
C ASN A 112 3.23 13.89 -12.08
N GLY A 113 3.66 13.17 -11.02
CA GLY A 113 3.62 13.63 -9.64
C GLY A 113 2.20 13.60 -9.06
N GLY A 114 1.39 12.68 -9.54
CA GLY A 114 0.13 12.28 -8.89
C GLY A 114 0.37 11.38 -7.69
N PRO A 115 -0.71 10.93 -7.03
CA PRO A 115 -0.61 10.09 -5.84
C PRO A 115 0.09 8.76 -6.10
N ASP A 116 0.96 8.37 -5.19
CA ASP A 116 1.60 7.06 -5.17
C ASP A 116 0.63 5.97 -4.71
N THR A 117 0.99 4.73 -5.05
CA THR A 117 0.32 3.54 -4.55
C THR A 117 1.28 2.76 -3.66
N ILE A 118 0.80 2.31 -2.51
CA ILE A 118 1.57 1.51 -1.54
C ILE A 118 0.97 0.12 -1.45
N THR A 119 1.76 -0.92 -1.72
CA THR A 119 1.37 -2.33 -1.58
C THR A 119 2.21 -3.00 -0.51
N ALA A 120 1.58 -3.42 0.58
CA ALA A 120 2.18 -4.28 1.60
C ALA A 120 1.99 -5.75 1.22
N GLN A 121 3.06 -6.56 1.31
CA GLN A 121 3.03 -7.99 1.02
C GLN A 121 3.23 -8.81 2.29
N PHE A 122 2.57 -9.98 2.34
CA PHE A 122 2.55 -10.87 3.50
C PHE A 122 2.70 -12.33 3.06
N TYR A 123 3.27 -13.15 3.95
CA TYR A 123 3.34 -14.60 3.75
C TYR A 123 1.98 -15.30 3.92
N SER A 124 1.16 -14.83 4.86
CA SER A 124 -0.14 -15.41 5.16
C SER A 124 -1.23 -14.34 5.12
N ASN A 125 -2.49 -14.78 5.06
CA ASN A 125 -3.64 -13.87 5.01
C ASN A 125 -3.60 -12.88 6.19
N PRO A 126 -3.46 -11.58 5.94
CA PRO A 126 -3.40 -10.56 7.00
C PRO A 126 -4.74 -10.34 7.73
N ALA A 127 -5.85 -10.90 7.20
CA ALA A 127 -7.17 -10.88 7.85
C ALA A 127 -7.37 -12.05 8.82
N GLN A 128 -6.47 -13.05 8.83
CA GLN A 128 -6.52 -14.16 9.78
C GLN A 128 -5.70 -13.82 11.03
N GLU A 129 -6.24 -14.15 12.20
CA GLU A 129 -5.58 -13.89 13.49
C GLU A 129 -4.30 -14.72 13.71
N THR A 130 -4.14 -15.83 13.01
CA THR A 130 -2.99 -16.72 13.09
C THR A 130 -1.95 -16.39 12.02
N TYR A 131 -0.95 -15.62 12.39
CA TYR A 131 0.23 -15.40 11.54
C TYR A 131 1.08 -16.67 11.52
N ARG A 132 1.19 -17.28 10.34
CA ARG A 132 2.05 -18.45 10.13
C ARG A 132 3.39 -18.03 9.55
N VAL A 133 4.44 -18.75 9.91
CA VAL A 133 5.77 -18.67 9.24
C VAL A 133 5.86 -19.74 8.16
N PRO A 134 6.64 -19.50 7.08
CA PRO A 134 6.91 -20.53 6.09
C PRO A 134 7.44 -21.81 6.70
N ALA A 135 6.92 -22.94 6.25
CA ALA A 135 7.55 -24.21 6.55
C ALA A 135 8.81 -24.34 5.68
N VAL A 136 9.97 -24.36 6.31
CA VAL A 136 11.25 -24.49 5.63
C VAL A 136 11.81 -25.90 5.88
N THR A 137 12.25 -26.55 4.81
CA THR A 137 12.87 -27.85 4.81
C THR A 137 14.03 -27.86 3.81
N THR A 138 14.64 -29.03 3.55
CA THR A 138 15.73 -29.17 2.60
C THR A 138 15.48 -30.36 1.67
N LEU A 139 16.00 -30.31 0.45
CA LEU A 139 16.05 -31.44 -0.45
C LEU A 139 16.99 -32.51 0.12
N LYS A 140 16.53 -33.76 0.17
CA LYS A 140 17.36 -34.92 0.53
C LYS A 140 18.29 -35.37 -0.58
N SER A 141 17.84 -35.26 -1.82
CA SER A 141 18.58 -35.65 -3.01
C SER A 141 18.55 -34.53 -4.04
N ALA A 142 19.61 -34.43 -4.85
CA ALA A 142 19.62 -33.53 -5.98
C ALA A 142 18.57 -33.92 -7.02
N LEU A 143 18.00 -32.94 -7.71
CA LEU A 143 17.10 -33.16 -8.83
C LEU A 143 17.92 -33.56 -10.05
N ILE A 144 17.54 -34.62 -10.72
CA ILE A 144 18.14 -35.06 -12.00
C ILE A 144 17.65 -34.14 -13.10
N THR A 145 16.36 -33.81 -13.09
CA THR A 145 15.75 -32.80 -13.95
C THR A 145 14.96 -31.78 -13.11
N PRO A 146 14.72 -30.55 -13.59
CA PRO A 146 13.91 -29.58 -12.86
C PRO A 146 12.45 -30.00 -12.64
N ALA A 147 11.98 -31.01 -13.40
CA ALA A 147 10.61 -31.52 -13.32
C ALA A 147 10.44 -32.69 -12.32
N ASP A 148 11.53 -33.13 -11.69
CA ASP A 148 11.47 -34.27 -10.78
C ASP A 148 10.69 -33.94 -9.49
N GLU A 149 10.13 -35.00 -8.87
CA GLU A 149 9.53 -34.89 -7.55
C GLU A 149 10.54 -34.44 -6.50
N LEU A 150 10.12 -33.55 -5.63
CA LEU A 150 10.96 -33.05 -4.53
C LEU A 150 10.94 -34.04 -3.36
N THR A 151 12.02 -34.75 -3.13
CA THR A 151 12.20 -35.54 -1.91
C THR A 151 12.81 -34.66 -0.83
N VAL A 152 12.05 -34.37 0.24
CA VAL A 152 12.42 -33.38 1.27
C VAL A 152 12.66 -34.03 2.63
N SER A 153 13.29 -33.31 3.53
CA SER A 153 13.56 -33.78 4.91
C SER A 153 12.30 -33.77 5.77
N SER A 154 11.34 -32.91 5.47
CA SER A 154 10.04 -32.85 6.14
C SER A 154 9.00 -32.21 5.21
N VAL A 155 7.78 -32.66 5.25
CA VAL A 155 6.61 -32.03 4.60
C VAL A 155 5.70 -31.30 5.60
N SER A 156 6.09 -31.26 6.86
CA SER A 156 5.30 -30.60 7.91
C SER A 156 5.12 -29.12 7.60
N GLY A 157 3.88 -28.65 7.66
CA GLY A 157 3.52 -27.26 7.36
C GLY A 157 3.34 -26.94 5.87
N CYS A 158 3.67 -27.87 4.95
CA CYS A 158 3.33 -27.79 3.54
C CYS A 158 1.93 -28.36 3.29
N ALA A 159 1.19 -27.77 2.36
CA ALA A 159 -0.10 -28.25 1.92
C ALA A 159 -0.21 -28.23 0.39
N VAL A 160 -1.08 -29.05 -0.16
CA VAL A 160 -1.44 -28.99 -1.58
C VAL A 160 -1.97 -27.59 -1.91
N GLY A 161 -1.51 -27.03 -3.02
CA GLY A 161 -1.82 -25.67 -3.43
C GLY A 161 -0.82 -24.60 -2.95
N ASP A 162 0.03 -24.92 -1.95
CA ASP A 162 1.09 -23.98 -1.53
C ASP A 162 2.10 -23.76 -2.65
N LEU A 163 2.69 -22.57 -2.68
CA LEU A 163 3.86 -22.32 -3.49
C LEU A 163 5.10 -22.88 -2.79
N VAL A 164 5.98 -23.46 -3.56
CA VAL A 164 7.23 -24.04 -3.11
C VAL A 164 8.38 -23.26 -3.73
N LEU A 165 9.13 -22.56 -2.92
CA LEU A 165 10.35 -21.89 -3.35
C LEU A 165 11.55 -22.79 -3.04
N LEU A 166 12.28 -23.15 -4.10
CA LEU A 166 13.55 -23.85 -4.00
C LEU A 166 14.68 -22.85 -4.14
N GLN A 167 15.66 -22.90 -3.25
CA GLN A 167 16.84 -22.04 -3.28
C GLN A 167 18.11 -22.91 -3.24
N GLU A 168 18.99 -22.70 -4.22
CA GLU A 168 20.29 -23.35 -4.25
C GLU A 168 21.13 -23.06 -3.00
N PRO A 169 21.86 -24.07 -2.49
CA PRO A 169 22.80 -23.85 -1.40
C PRO A 169 23.88 -22.84 -1.80
N THR A 170 24.34 -22.05 -0.84
CA THR A 170 25.42 -21.07 -1.07
C THR A 170 26.75 -21.69 -1.50
N SER A 171 26.95 -22.98 -1.24
CA SER A 171 28.09 -23.76 -1.69
C SER A 171 27.98 -24.29 -3.13
N SER A 172 26.81 -24.16 -3.73
CA SER A 172 26.58 -24.61 -5.13
C SER A 172 27.17 -23.61 -6.13
N PRO A 173 27.66 -24.08 -7.30
CA PRO A 173 28.03 -23.19 -8.40
C PRO A 173 26.84 -22.38 -8.93
N ASN A 174 25.61 -22.80 -8.66
CA ASN A 174 24.38 -22.13 -9.01
C ASN A 174 23.80 -21.31 -7.83
N ALA A 175 24.61 -20.98 -6.84
CA ALA A 175 24.18 -20.20 -5.68
C ALA A 175 23.42 -18.94 -6.12
N GLY A 176 22.29 -18.67 -5.47
CA GLY A 176 21.41 -17.55 -5.81
C GLY A 176 20.36 -17.84 -6.88
N GLN A 177 20.36 -18.99 -7.50
CA GLN A 177 19.26 -19.41 -8.36
C GLN A 177 18.13 -20.02 -7.53
N CYS A 178 16.92 -19.61 -7.83
CA CYS A 178 15.71 -20.08 -7.17
C CYS A 178 14.63 -20.46 -8.20
N SER A 179 13.76 -21.39 -7.81
CA SER A 179 12.61 -21.80 -8.60
C SER A 179 11.35 -21.74 -7.75
N LEU A 180 10.29 -21.16 -8.28
CA LEU A 180 8.98 -21.06 -7.65
C LEU A 180 8.02 -21.98 -8.39
N VAL A 181 7.51 -23.00 -7.71
CA VAL A 181 6.55 -23.98 -8.24
C VAL A 181 5.38 -24.13 -7.27
N GLN A 182 4.33 -24.84 -7.66
CA GLN A 182 3.16 -25.12 -6.82
C GLN A 182 3.08 -26.60 -6.46
N ALA A 183 2.89 -26.90 -5.18
CA ALA A 183 2.65 -28.25 -4.71
C ALA A 183 1.28 -28.75 -5.20
N THR A 184 1.26 -29.80 -6.00
CA THR A 184 0.04 -30.44 -6.52
C THR A 184 -0.32 -31.68 -5.73
N THR A 185 0.68 -32.38 -5.21
CA THR A 185 0.48 -33.55 -4.34
C THR A 185 1.56 -33.56 -3.26
N ILE A 186 1.19 -33.95 -2.04
CA ILE A 186 2.11 -34.17 -0.93
C ILE A 186 1.91 -35.57 -0.39
N THR A 187 3.01 -36.34 -0.33
CA THR A 187 2.99 -37.72 0.19
C THR A 187 3.83 -37.83 1.46
N PRO A 188 3.19 -37.70 2.65
CA PRO A 188 3.92 -37.70 3.92
C PRO A 188 4.73 -38.97 4.20
N ALA A 189 4.24 -40.11 3.75
CA ALA A 189 4.90 -41.42 3.98
C ALA A 189 6.27 -41.52 3.29
N THR A 190 6.44 -40.87 2.16
CA THR A 190 7.69 -40.87 1.37
C THR A 190 8.43 -39.53 1.41
N LEU A 191 7.86 -38.53 2.11
CA LEU A 191 8.39 -37.16 2.23
C LEU A 191 8.57 -36.50 0.86
N LYS A 192 7.57 -36.66 -0.01
CA LYS A 192 7.62 -36.14 -1.38
C LYS A 192 6.60 -35.01 -1.60
N ILE A 193 7.02 -34.05 -2.41
CA ILE A 193 6.18 -32.95 -2.95
C ILE A 193 6.23 -33.03 -4.46
N LEU A 194 5.07 -33.22 -5.09
CA LEU A 194 4.91 -33.22 -6.53
C LEU A 194 4.48 -31.82 -6.99
N HIS A 195 4.98 -31.38 -8.14
CA HIS A 195 4.65 -30.11 -8.78
C HIS A 195 4.37 -30.31 -10.28
N ASP A 196 3.40 -31.15 -10.59
CA ASP A 196 2.99 -31.43 -11.96
C ASP A 196 2.28 -30.24 -12.64
N THR A 197 2.01 -30.37 -13.93
CA THR A 197 1.42 -29.32 -14.76
C THR A 197 -0.02 -28.95 -14.43
N THR A 198 -0.66 -29.62 -13.48
CA THR A 198 -2.00 -29.23 -13.00
C THR A 198 -1.96 -27.99 -12.11
N GLY A 199 -0.79 -27.68 -11.53
CA GLY A 199 -0.58 -26.43 -10.77
C GLY A 199 -0.45 -25.21 -11.69
N ALA A 200 -1.15 -24.13 -11.33
CA ALA A 200 -1.12 -22.89 -12.12
C ALA A 200 0.28 -22.27 -12.27
N PHE A 201 1.15 -22.53 -11.29
CA PHE A 201 2.53 -22.02 -11.24
C PHE A 201 3.57 -23.02 -11.75
N ASN A 202 3.14 -24.14 -12.33
CA ASN A 202 4.03 -25.20 -12.76
C ASN A 202 4.19 -25.21 -14.29
N PRO A 203 5.40 -24.99 -14.80
CA PRO A 203 5.66 -25.07 -16.23
C PRO A 203 5.65 -26.53 -16.71
N PRO A 204 5.33 -26.76 -17.98
CA PRO A 204 5.58 -28.04 -18.63
C PRO A 204 7.08 -28.44 -18.55
N ALA A 205 7.39 -29.72 -18.52
CA ALA A 205 8.76 -30.20 -18.44
C ALA A 205 9.65 -29.65 -19.61
N ALA A 206 9.07 -29.53 -20.79
CA ALA A 206 9.76 -28.93 -21.93
C ALA A 206 10.14 -27.47 -21.68
N GLU A 207 9.26 -26.68 -21.06
CA GLU A 207 9.53 -25.29 -20.70
C GLU A 207 10.60 -25.17 -19.61
N GLN A 208 10.60 -26.06 -18.61
CA GLN A 208 11.63 -26.10 -17.58
C GLN A 208 13.02 -26.36 -18.19
N LEU A 209 13.12 -27.25 -19.15
CA LEU A 209 14.38 -27.56 -19.84
C LEU A 209 14.82 -26.43 -20.76
N ALA A 210 13.92 -25.90 -21.61
CA ALA A 210 14.19 -24.80 -22.52
C ALA A 210 14.47 -23.48 -21.77
N GLY A 211 13.78 -23.23 -20.67
CA GLY A 211 13.93 -22.04 -19.82
C GLY A 211 15.14 -22.07 -18.89
N ASN A 212 16.00 -23.08 -18.97
CA ASN A 212 17.17 -23.24 -18.10
C ASN A 212 16.82 -23.16 -16.59
N TRP A 213 15.78 -23.89 -16.20
CA TRP A 213 15.43 -24.00 -14.77
C TRP A 213 16.51 -24.77 -14.03
N THR A 214 16.71 -24.41 -12.77
CA THR A 214 17.79 -24.97 -11.96
C THR A 214 17.49 -26.41 -11.58
N LYS A 215 18.45 -27.31 -11.80
CA LYS A 215 18.50 -28.64 -11.18
C LYS A 215 19.04 -28.48 -9.77
N HIS A 216 18.16 -28.32 -8.81
CA HIS A 216 18.57 -28.01 -7.46
C HIS A 216 19.38 -29.14 -6.82
N ALA A 217 20.49 -28.79 -6.14
CA ALA A 217 21.36 -29.74 -5.47
C ALA A 217 20.72 -30.30 -4.19
N ALA A 218 21.26 -31.41 -3.70
CA ALA A 218 20.92 -31.87 -2.35
C ALA A 218 21.24 -30.76 -1.32
N ASN A 219 20.46 -30.69 -0.26
CA ASN A 219 20.46 -29.63 0.75
C ASN A 219 20.00 -28.24 0.25
N ALA A 220 19.48 -28.14 -0.97
CA ALA A 220 18.77 -26.93 -1.38
C ALA A 220 17.63 -26.62 -0.40
N SER A 221 17.47 -25.38 -0.04
CA SER A 221 16.38 -24.93 0.84
C SER A 221 15.06 -24.99 0.09
N VAL A 222 14.04 -25.52 0.76
CA VAL A 222 12.66 -25.63 0.26
C VAL A 222 11.73 -24.94 1.24
N ALA A 223 11.03 -23.92 0.76
CA ALA A 223 10.08 -23.19 1.59
C ALA A 223 8.68 -23.30 1.01
N CYS A 224 7.72 -23.78 1.82
CA CYS A 224 6.32 -23.82 1.46
C CYS A 224 5.63 -22.53 1.86
N ILE A 225 5.08 -21.83 0.88
CA ILE A 225 4.48 -20.50 1.03
C ILE A 225 2.98 -20.62 0.79
N LYS A 226 2.18 -20.08 1.67
CA LYS A 226 0.73 -20.02 1.48
C LYS A 226 0.39 -19.10 0.31
N LYS A 227 -0.53 -19.55 -0.55
CA LYS A 227 -0.96 -18.82 -1.73
C LYS A 227 -2.33 -18.18 -1.48
N PRO A 228 -2.54 -16.90 -1.84
CA PRO A 228 -3.88 -16.31 -1.91
C PRO A 228 -4.67 -16.87 -3.11
N VAL A 229 -5.91 -16.43 -3.25
CA VAL A 229 -6.74 -16.82 -4.41
C VAL A 229 -6.14 -16.29 -5.70
N ASP A 230 -5.62 -15.06 -5.69
CA ASP A 230 -5.01 -14.40 -6.83
C ASP A 230 -3.57 -13.98 -6.54
N GLY A 231 -2.67 -14.36 -7.44
CA GLY A 231 -1.24 -14.06 -7.36
C GLY A 231 -0.42 -14.92 -6.39
N PRO A 232 0.90 -14.69 -6.32
CA PRO A 232 1.81 -15.52 -5.54
C PRO A 232 1.86 -15.19 -4.05
N PHE A 233 1.53 -13.96 -3.65
CA PHE A 233 1.61 -13.48 -2.27
C PHE A 233 0.35 -12.75 -1.86
N PHE A 234 0.04 -12.76 -0.55
CA PHE A 234 -0.99 -11.90 0.00
C PHE A 234 -0.56 -10.45 -0.09
N LYS A 235 -1.44 -9.62 -0.62
CA LYS A 235 -1.19 -8.19 -0.87
C LYS A 235 -2.32 -7.36 -0.33
N ARG A 236 -1.94 -6.21 0.21
CA ARG A 236 -2.86 -5.15 0.56
C ARG A 236 -2.37 -3.85 -0.05
N THR A 237 -3.15 -3.29 -0.95
CA THR A 237 -2.77 -2.12 -1.73
C THR A 237 -3.62 -0.93 -1.32
N TYR A 238 -2.97 0.17 -1.07
CA TYR A 238 -3.56 1.48 -0.80
C TYR A 238 -3.33 2.40 -1.98
N ALA A 239 -4.40 2.96 -2.52
CA ALA A 239 -4.37 3.88 -3.64
C ALA A 239 -5.41 5.00 -3.43
N ILE A 240 -5.15 6.16 -4.01
CA ILE A 240 -6.10 7.27 -3.98
C ILE A 240 -6.93 7.27 -5.27
N ASP A 241 -8.25 7.30 -5.11
CA ASP A 241 -9.16 7.64 -6.18
C ASP A 241 -9.26 9.18 -6.25
N SER A 242 -8.55 9.76 -7.20
CA SER A 242 -8.49 11.21 -7.36
C SER A 242 -9.84 11.83 -7.77
N ALA A 243 -10.72 11.07 -8.43
CA ALA A 243 -12.04 11.55 -8.83
C ALA A 243 -12.99 11.63 -7.63
N GLN A 244 -12.97 10.64 -6.76
CA GLN A 244 -13.78 10.58 -5.54
C GLN A 244 -13.08 11.17 -4.32
N ARG A 245 -11.78 11.39 -4.40
CA ARG A 245 -10.93 11.86 -3.29
C ARG A 245 -11.00 10.92 -2.09
N THR A 246 -10.92 9.63 -2.35
CA THR A 246 -10.97 8.60 -1.33
C THR A 246 -9.66 7.83 -1.28
N LEU A 247 -9.21 7.50 -0.08
CA LEU A 247 -8.22 6.45 0.09
C LEU A 247 -8.93 5.11 -0.01
N ASN A 248 -8.53 4.31 -0.97
CA ASN A 248 -9.09 2.99 -1.22
C ASN A 248 -8.08 1.91 -0.84
N ARG A 249 -8.59 0.77 -0.42
CA ARG A 249 -7.84 -0.43 -0.13
C ARG A 249 -8.32 -1.59 -1.01
N SER A 250 -7.41 -2.32 -1.58
CA SER A 250 -7.67 -3.61 -2.21
C SER A 250 -6.90 -4.72 -1.50
N ASP A 251 -7.49 -5.91 -1.45
CA ASP A 251 -6.94 -7.07 -0.76
C ASP A 251 -7.20 -8.34 -1.60
N ASN A 252 -6.19 -9.17 -1.79
CA ASN A 252 -6.28 -10.43 -2.53
C ASN A 252 -6.37 -11.66 -1.62
N SER A 253 -6.65 -11.49 -0.34
CA SER A 253 -6.66 -12.56 0.65
C SER A 253 -7.93 -13.41 0.67
N THR A 254 -9.04 -12.92 0.11
CA THR A 254 -10.34 -13.60 0.09
C THR A 254 -10.66 -14.20 -1.27
N ALA A 255 -11.65 -15.09 -1.33
CA ALA A 255 -12.11 -15.74 -2.57
C ALA A 255 -12.61 -14.71 -3.62
N THR A 256 -13.07 -13.56 -3.18
CA THR A 256 -13.36 -12.41 -4.03
C THR A 256 -12.33 -11.34 -3.72
N VAL A 257 -11.52 -10.97 -4.71
CA VAL A 257 -10.60 -9.86 -4.56
C VAL A 257 -11.39 -8.61 -4.17
N GLN A 258 -11.15 -8.10 -2.97
CA GLN A 258 -11.77 -6.87 -2.49
C GLN A 258 -11.06 -5.71 -3.17
N THR A 259 -11.69 -5.12 -4.17
CA THR A 259 -11.14 -3.96 -4.88
C THR A 259 -11.87 -2.69 -4.45
N ASN A 260 -11.10 -1.62 -4.27
CA ASN A 260 -11.62 -0.27 -4.01
C ASN A 260 -12.55 -0.14 -2.78
N GLU A 261 -12.26 -0.88 -1.71
CA GLU A 261 -12.89 -0.60 -0.43
C GLU A 261 -12.46 0.78 0.06
N VAL A 262 -13.42 1.68 0.25
CA VAL A 262 -13.14 3.03 0.75
C VAL A 262 -12.73 2.96 2.22
N VAL A 263 -11.50 3.38 2.51
CA VAL A 263 -10.97 3.47 3.88
C VAL A 263 -11.42 4.78 4.51
N THR A 264 -11.17 5.90 3.83
CA THR A 264 -11.54 7.24 4.28
C THR A 264 -11.80 8.17 3.09
N PRO A 265 -12.74 9.11 3.23
CA PRO A 265 -12.95 10.17 2.26
C PRO A 265 -11.95 11.33 2.44
N GLU A 266 -11.93 12.21 1.46
CA GLU A 266 -11.20 13.48 1.45
C GLU A 266 -9.68 13.34 1.64
N ILE A 267 -9.10 12.25 1.13
CA ILE A 267 -7.66 12.09 0.96
C ILE A 267 -7.34 12.39 -0.51
N VAL A 268 -6.49 13.38 -0.74
CA VAL A 268 -6.26 13.92 -2.08
C VAL A 268 -4.92 13.54 -2.68
N ASP A 269 -3.94 13.23 -1.81
CA ASP A 269 -2.60 12.86 -2.27
C ASP A 269 -1.89 11.97 -1.26
N MET A 270 -1.01 11.13 -1.75
CA MET A 270 -0.13 10.28 -0.97
C MET A 270 1.19 10.13 -1.72
N GLN A 271 2.30 10.41 -1.04
CA GLN A 271 3.65 10.26 -1.57
C GLN A 271 4.46 9.34 -0.67
N ALA A 272 5.30 8.51 -1.26
CA ALA A 272 6.10 7.54 -0.51
C ALA A 272 7.49 7.36 -1.12
N GLN A 273 8.48 7.11 -0.26
CA GLN A 273 9.85 6.81 -0.69
C GLN A 273 10.42 5.65 0.11
N TYR A 274 11.33 4.91 -0.53
CA TYR A 274 12.13 3.89 0.15
C TYR A 274 13.30 4.51 0.90
N GLY A 275 13.48 4.11 2.15
CA GLY A 275 14.69 4.34 2.92
C GLY A 275 15.68 3.21 2.70
N VAL A 276 16.77 3.51 2.02
CA VAL A 276 17.72 2.54 1.51
C VAL A 276 19.04 2.60 2.30
N ALA A 277 19.57 1.43 2.63
CA ALA A 277 20.87 1.28 3.25
C ALA A 277 21.92 0.77 2.23
N PRO A 278 23.21 1.05 2.41
CA PRO A 278 24.28 0.38 1.69
C PRO A 278 24.20 -1.14 1.87
N ALA A 279 24.73 -1.90 0.92
CA ALA A 279 24.81 -3.36 1.04
C ALA A 279 25.53 -3.77 2.33
N GLY A 280 24.92 -4.66 3.11
CA GLY A 280 25.44 -5.11 4.41
C GLY A 280 25.24 -4.13 5.58
N SER A 281 24.64 -2.97 5.37
CA SER A 281 24.32 -2.00 6.42
C SER A 281 22.85 -2.07 6.83
N GLN A 282 22.57 -1.68 8.07
CA GLN A 282 21.20 -1.47 8.58
C GLN A 282 20.86 0.02 8.68
N VAL A 283 21.82 0.91 8.43
CA VAL A 283 21.65 2.35 8.57
C VAL A 283 21.22 2.93 7.23
N ILE A 284 20.06 3.57 7.20
CA ILE A 284 19.54 4.27 6.02
C ILE A 284 20.47 5.47 5.73
N ASN A 285 20.93 5.57 4.50
CA ASN A 285 21.74 6.70 4.05
C ASN A 285 21.06 7.50 2.93
N GLU A 286 20.00 6.97 2.33
CA GLU A 286 19.35 7.57 1.19
C GLU A 286 17.84 7.33 1.21
N TRP A 287 17.06 8.30 0.70
CA TRP A 287 15.64 8.16 0.42
C TRP A 287 15.43 8.29 -1.08
N VAL A 288 14.75 7.30 -1.66
CA VAL A 288 14.61 7.19 -3.12
C VAL A 288 13.14 6.98 -3.51
N ASP A 289 12.75 7.61 -4.62
CA ASP A 289 11.46 7.36 -5.26
C ASP A 289 11.44 5.97 -5.91
N ALA A 290 10.25 5.43 -6.10
CA ALA A 290 10.05 4.14 -6.78
C ALA A 290 10.21 4.29 -8.30
N THR A 291 11.31 4.90 -8.74
CA THR A 291 11.67 5.13 -10.14
C THR A 291 12.90 4.32 -10.53
N THR A 292 13.19 4.24 -11.83
CA THR A 292 14.39 3.56 -12.37
C THR A 292 14.54 2.13 -11.84
N VAL A 293 15.60 1.84 -11.09
CA VAL A 293 15.86 0.51 -10.51
C VAL A 293 14.92 0.16 -9.35
N TRP A 294 14.27 1.15 -8.75
CA TRP A 294 13.38 0.99 -7.61
C TRP A 294 11.91 0.77 -8.00
N VAL A 295 11.55 0.83 -9.29
CA VAL A 295 10.22 0.42 -9.80
C VAL A 295 9.98 -1.07 -9.54
N SER A 296 11.00 -1.89 -9.79
CA SER A 296 10.98 -3.33 -9.56
C SER A 296 12.36 -3.78 -9.07
N PRO A 297 12.66 -3.53 -7.79
CA PRO A 297 13.99 -3.78 -7.26
C PRO A 297 14.33 -5.26 -7.31
N LEU A 298 15.56 -5.57 -7.73
CA LEU A 298 16.10 -6.93 -7.70
C LEU A 298 16.24 -7.39 -6.24
N MET A 299 16.31 -8.70 -6.02
CA MET A 299 16.43 -9.27 -4.67
C MET A 299 17.60 -8.70 -3.86
N LYS A 300 18.73 -8.42 -4.51
CA LYS A 300 19.88 -7.76 -3.86
C LYS A 300 19.55 -6.36 -3.34
N ASP A 301 18.66 -5.64 -4.01
CA ASP A 301 18.25 -4.28 -3.68
C ASP A 301 17.06 -4.26 -2.70
N VAL A 302 16.15 -5.25 -2.80
CA VAL A 302 15.07 -5.44 -1.81
C VAL A 302 15.60 -5.49 -0.38
N LYS A 303 16.71 -6.19 -0.15
CA LYS A 303 17.36 -6.30 1.17
C LYS A 303 17.88 -4.97 1.72
N ARG A 304 18.10 -4.00 0.86
CA ARG A 304 18.60 -2.67 1.24
C ARG A 304 17.49 -1.74 1.69
N ILE A 305 16.22 -2.04 1.35
CA ILE A 305 15.06 -1.24 1.77
C ILE A 305 14.79 -1.50 3.25
N LYS A 306 15.04 -0.52 4.13
CA LYS A 306 14.91 -0.66 5.59
C LYS A 306 13.69 0.04 6.16
N ALA A 307 13.19 1.05 5.48
CA ALA A 307 12.01 1.79 5.88
C ALA A 307 11.27 2.35 4.65
N VAL A 308 10.06 2.79 4.90
CA VAL A 308 9.28 3.61 3.96
C VAL A 308 8.91 4.90 4.67
N ARG A 309 9.14 6.05 4.04
CA ARG A 309 8.54 7.31 4.50
C ARG A 309 7.30 7.61 3.67
N ILE A 310 6.28 8.09 4.34
CA ILE A 310 4.95 8.30 3.77
C ILE A 310 4.48 9.69 4.13
N ALA A 311 3.95 10.43 3.17
CA ALA A 311 3.24 11.67 3.37
C ALA A 311 1.84 11.56 2.78
N ILE A 312 0.82 11.97 3.54
CA ILE A 312 -0.59 11.96 3.13
C ILE A 312 -1.12 13.38 3.25
N LEU A 313 -1.91 13.80 2.27
CA LEU A 313 -2.60 15.07 2.27
C LEU A 313 -4.11 14.86 2.36
N ALA A 314 -4.70 15.25 3.48
CA ALA A 314 -6.13 15.25 3.72
C ALA A 314 -6.72 16.65 3.51
N ARG A 315 -7.94 16.71 3.01
CA ARG A 315 -8.66 17.95 2.70
C ARG A 315 -9.93 18.06 3.55
N SER A 316 -10.38 19.27 3.81
CA SER A 316 -11.71 19.51 4.37
C SER A 316 -12.80 19.11 3.37
N ALA A 317 -13.89 18.49 3.86
CA ALA A 317 -15.04 18.16 3.01
C ALA A 317 -15.81 19.43 2.58
N GLN A 318 -15.73 20.47 3.38
CA GLN A 318 -16.50 21.69 3.17
C GLN A 318 -15.72 22.73 2.37
N TYR A 319 -16.38 23.23 1.33
CA TYR A 319 -15.93 24.35 0.51
C TYR A 319 -16.00 25.66 1.32
N GLU A 320 -14.94 26.40 1.38
CA GLU A 320 -14.91 27.74 1.96
C GLU A 320 -15.30 28.80 0.92
N LYS A 321 -16.26 29.63 1.29
CA LYS A 321 -16.75 30.68 0.39
C LYS A 321 -15.65 31.73 0.12
N LYS A 322 -15.62 32.23 -1.10
CA LYS A 322 -14.82 33.39 -1.45
C LYS A 322 -15.21 34.58 -0.58
N ALA A 323 -14.24 35.39 -0.21
CA ALA A 323 -14.54 36.68 0.38
C ALA A 323 -15.39 37.55 -0.56
N SER A 324 -16.26 38.37 -0.02
CA SER A 324 -17.11 39.24 -0.84
C SER A 324 -16.24 40.12 -1.74
N GLY A 325 -16.49 40.04 -3.06
CA GLY A 325 -15.72 40.77 -4.07
C GLY A 325 -14.40 40.10 -4.53
N ALA A 326 -14.01 38.97 -3.95
CA ALA A 326 -12.81 38.25 -4.34
C ALA A 326 -13.02 37.39 -5.60
N ALA A 327 -12.08 37.43 -6.51
CA ALA A 327 -12.10 36.59 -7.74
C ALA A 327 -11.84 35.14 -7.44
N ALA A 328 -11.03 34.81 -6.39
CA ALA A 328 -10.63 33.48 -6.01
C ALA A 328 -10.74 33.25 -4.49
N CYS A 329 -10.73 31.99 -4.09
CA CYS A 329 -10.56 31.63 -2.68
C CYS A 329 -9.10 31.83 -2.25
N ILE A 330 -8.91 32.07 -0.96
CA ILE A 330 -7.60 32.25 -0.32
C ILE A 330 -7.44 31.38 0.93
N SER A 331 -8.30 30.37 1.09
CA SER A 331 -8.26 29.47 2.27
C SER A 331 -6.96 28.68 2.31
N THR A 332 -6.46 28.28 1.14
CA THR A 332 -5.13 27.72 0.94
C THR A 332 -4.42 28.42 -0.23
N THR A 333 -3.16 28.76 -0.04
CA THR A 333 -2.31 29.42 -1.04
C THR A 333 -1.13 28.52 -1.43
N ASP A 334 -0.48 28.80 -2.57
CA ASP A 334 0.72 28.08 -2.99
C ASP A 334 1.84 28.15 -1.94
N ALA A 335 1.97 29.27 -1.23
CA ALA A 335 2.93 29.42 -0.14
C ALA A 335 2.61 28.52 1.08
N MET A 336 1.35 28.19 1.32
CA MET A 336 0.93 27.22 2.34
C MET A 336 1.15 25.80 1.80
N ALA A 337 0.81 25.55 0.54
CA ALA A 337 1.02 24.25 -0.10
C ALA A 337 2.50 23.83 -0.10
N ALA A 338 3.41 24.76 -0.32
CA ALA A 338 4.86 24.52 -0.25
C ALA A 338 5.37 24.08 1.13
N LYS A 339 4.54 24.21 2.18
CA LYS A 339 4.87 23.81 3.57
C LYS A 339 4.16 22.52 4.02
N TRP A 340 3.40 21.86 3.15
CA TRP A 340 2.68 20.64 3.52
C TRP A 340 3.62 19.48 3.82
N SER A 341 4.81 19.46 3.20
CA SER A 341 5.84 18.47 3.46
C SER A 341 7.23 19.07 3.37
N THR A 342 8.17 18.47 4.08
CA THR A 342 9.60 18.83 4.01
C THR A 342 10.34 18.08 2.91
N TRP A 343 9.75 17.01 2.36
CA TRP A 343 10.39 16.13 1.38
C TRP A 343 9.47 15.71 0.23
N ALA A 344 8.16 15.57 0.48
CA ALA A 344 7.20 15.21 -0.56
C ALA A 344 6.74 16.45 -1.33
N THR A 345 6.58 16.31 -2.64
CA THR A 345 6.05 17.36 -3.49
C THR A 345 4.61 17.05 -3.85
N PHE A 346 3.67 17.77 -3.23
CA PHE A 346 2.26 17.72 -3.58
C PHE A 346 1.96 18.68 -4.71
N LYS A 347 1.67 18.16 -5.89
CA LYS A 347 1.50 18.93 -7.11
C LYS A 347 0.11 19.55 -7.21
N THR A 348 -0.05 20.79 -6.76
CA THR A 348 -1.34 21.52 -6.82
C THR A 348 -1.91 21.65 -8.23
N SER A 349 -1.06 21.63 -9.26
CA SER A 349 -1.49 21.64 -10.67
C SER A 349 -2.25 20.37 -11.10
N ALA A 350 -2.14 19.29 -10.35
CA ALA A 350 -2.91 18.06 -10.57
C ALA A 350 -4.27 18.06 -9.85
N TYR A 351 -4.52 19.05 -9.00
CA TYR A 351 -5.77 19.16 -8.25
C TYR A 351 -6.84 19.95 -9.03
N PRO A 352 -8.13 19.82 -8.67
CA PRO A 352 -9.19 20.63 -9.26
C PRO A 352 -8.92 22.13 -9.12
N ALA A 353 -9.44 22.94 -10.05
CA ALA A 353 -9.18 24.38 -10.11
C ALA A 353 -9.63 25.16 -8.85
N ASP A 354 -10.49 24.56 -8.04
CA ASP A 354 -11.00 25.12 -6.78
C ASP A 354 -10.25 24.63 -5.53
N TRP A 355 -9.10 23.96 -5.70
CA TRP A 355 -8.32 23.38 -4.59
C TRP A 355 -8.02 24.40 -3.48
N ASN A 356 -7.80 25.66 -3.84
CA ASN A 356 -7.51 26.75 -2.91
C ASN A 356 -8.71 27.18 -2.04
N CYS A 357 -9.90 26.62 -2.28
CA CYS A 357 -11.10 26.86 -1.50
C CYS A 357 -11.31 25.87 -0.35
N TYR A 358 -10.33 25.03 -0.07
CA TYR A 358 -10.39 24.01 0.98
C TYR A 358 -9.22 24.17 1.94
N GLN A 359 -9.39 23.62 3.15
CA GLN A 359 -8.29 23.48 4.10
C GLN A 359 -7.63 22.12 3.94
N TYR A 360 -6.32 22.06 4.17
CA TYR A 360 -5.54 20.85 4.06
C TYR A 360 -4.77 20.57 5.35
N LYS A 361 -4.56 19.29 5.61
CA LYS A 361 -3.70 18.77 6.68
C LYS A 361 -2.79 17.71 6.11
N SER A 362 -1.49 17.84 6.31
CA SER A 362 -0.51 16.85 5.94
C SER A 362 -0.10 16.00 7.15
N PHE A 363 0.19 14.74 6.88
CA PHE A 363 0.66 13.76 7.85
C PHE A 363 1.90 13.08 7.27
N GLU A 364 2.96 13.00 8.06
CA GLU A 364 4.21 12.38 7.63
C GLU A 364 4.72 11.38 8.67
N THR A 365 5.30 10.28 8.21
CA THR A 365 6.00 9.32 9.06
C THR A 365 7.09 8.58 8.32
N VAL A 366 7.98 7.98 9.11
CA VAL A 366 8.92 6.96 8.69
C VAL A 366 8.54 5.64 9.34
N VAL A 367 8.21 4.65 8.53
CA VAL A 367 7.82 3.31 8.99
C VAL A 367 8.97 2.34 8.76
N PRO A 368 9.67 1.88 9.81
CA PRO A 368 10.72 0.88 9.67
C PRO A 368 10.13 -0.49 9.31
N LEU A 369 10.73 -1.17 8.35
CA LEU A 369 10.37 -2.52 7.94
C LEU A 369 11.04 -3.54 8.89
N ARG A 370 10.45 -3.74 10.06
CA ARG A 370 11.04 -4.54 11.14
C ARG A 370 11.36 -5.95 10.69
N ASN A 371 10.48 -6.58 9.92
CA ASN A 371 10.68 -7.94 9.44
C ASN A 371 11.90 -8.06 8.51
N VAL A 372 12.18 -7.02 7.71
CA VAL A 372 13.37 -6.93 6.86
C VAL A 372 14.63 -6.67 7.68
N ILE A 373 14.55 -5.79 8.67
CA ILE A 373 15.71 -5.43 9.51
C ILE A 373 16.16 -6.63 10.34
N TRP A 374 15.24 -7.30 11.02
CA TRP A 374 15.55 -8.43 11.91
C TRP A 374 16.02 -9.68 11.17
N SER A 375 15.55 -9.89 9.97
CA SER A 375 15.95 -11.04 9.16
C SER A 375 17.38 -10.90 8.60
N ASN A 376 17.97 -9.74 8.68
CA ASN A 376 19.34 -9.44 8.24
C ASN A 376 20.34 -9.32 9.42
N LEU A 377 19.93 -9.68 10.64
CA LEU A 377 20.79 -9.87 11.79
C LEU A 377 21.25 -11.32 11.85
#